data_793a0bcc7d620f02e7d309417e274815
#
_entry.id   793a0bcc7d620f02e7d309417e274815
#
_cell.length_a   1.000
_cell.length_b   1.000
_cell.length_c   1.000
_cell.angle_alpha   90.00
_cell.angle_beta   90.00
_cell.angle_gamma   90.00
#
_symmetry.space_group_name_H-M   'P 1'
#
loop_
_entity.id
_entity.type
_entity.pdbx_description
1 polymer ?
#
loop_
_entity_poly.entity_id
_entity_poly.type
_entity_poly.pdbx_seq_one_letter_code
_entity_poly.pdbx_strand_id
1 'polypeptide(L)'
;MNRKIYINGQYFDRENAKISVFDHGLLYGDGVFEGMRIYSGTVFRLQQHLERLWESARAIALTIPMSIEQLTDDVNATVKENGLTDGYIRLIVTRGAGPLGLDPFRCVEPQVIIIADKITLYPESHYTEGLKLVTASTIRNHPAALSPRIKSLNYLNNIMAKIEGLNAGCIEAVMLNHKGEVAECTGDNIFLVKNGVLTTPPIDAGILEGITRNAVLELAVAAGIETRETPMTRHDIYVADECFLTGSAAEVIPAVQIDNRNIGDGKPGPVTLKLNEAFRKLVHQS
;
A
#
# COMPACT_ATOMS: atom_id res chain seq x y z
N MET A 1 20.92 -11.35 -12.24
CA MET A 1 20.06 -12.50 -12.60
C MET A 1 18.85 -11.95 -13.35
N ASN A 2 18.45 -12.63 -14.43
CA ASN A 2 17.26 -12.22 -15.19
C ASN A 2 16.02 -12.69 -14.42
N ARG A 3 15.20 -11.76 -13.87
CA ARG A 3 13.99 -12.10 -13.09
C ARG A 3 12.90 -12.63 -14.01
N LYS A 4 12.25 -13.69 -13.59
CA LYS A 4 11.10 -14.26 -14.28
C LYS A 4 9.82 -13.58 -13.82
N ILE A 5 8.95 -13.26 -14.76
CA ILE A 5 7.63 -12.68 -14.54
C ILE A 5 6.60 -13.75 -14.90
N TYR A 6 5.69 -14.00 -13.96
CA TYR A 6 4.56 -14.90 -14.21
C TYR A 6 3.44 -14.16 -14.91
N ILE A 7 2.88 -14.73 -15.95
CA ILE A 7 1.65 -14.28 -16.62
C ILE A 7 0.81 -15.53 -16.98
N ASN A 8 -0.35 -15.66 -16.39
CA ASN A 8 -1.34 -16.70 -16.71
C ASN A 8 -0.76 -18.13 -16.80
N GLY A 9 -0.02 -18.56 -15.79
CA GLY A 9 0.54 -19.93 -15.72
C GLY A 9 1.90 -20.09 -16.44
N GLN A 10 2.47 -19.04 -16.99
CA GLN A 10 3.75 -19.10 -17.71
C GLN A 10 4.78 -18.09 -17.17
N TYR A 11 6.06 -18.44 -17.26
CA TYR A 11 7.16 -17.57 -16.86
C TYR A 11 7.86 -16.96 -18.10
N PHE A 12 8.02 -15.66 -18.06
CA PHE A 12 8.66 -14.87 -19.12
C PHE A 12 9.88 -14.13 -18.59
N ASP A 13 10.86 -13.90 -19.44
CA ASP A 13 11.90 -12.92 -19.19
C ASP A 13 11.29 -11.51 -19.27
N ARG A 14 11.89 -10.56 -18.56
CA ARG A 14 11.41 -9.17 -18.47
C ARG A 14 11.10 -8.53 -19.83
N GLU A 15 11.90 -8.81 -20.84
CA GLU A 15 11.73 -8.27 -22.20
C GLU A 15 10.55 -8.87 -22.95
N ASN A 16 10.15 -10.09 -22.56
CA ASN A 16 9.08 -10.86 -23.20
C ASN A 16 7.76 -10.86 -22.39
N ALA A 17 7.77 -10.34 -21.17
CA ALA A 17 6.57 -10.18 -20.36
C ALA A 17 5.72 -9.02 -20.89
N LYS A 18 4.72 -9.32 -21.70
CA LYS A 18 3.89 -8.34 -22.43
C LYS A 18 2.41 -8.66 -22.29
N ILE A 19 1.59 -7.64 -22.28
CA ILE A 19 0.13 -7.73 -22.38
C ILE A 19 -0.33 -6.98 -23.64
N SER A 20 -1.58 -7.23 -24.06
CA SER A 20 -2.17 -6.55 -25.19
C SER A 20 -2.30 -5.04 -24.95
N VAL A 21 -2.09 -4.22 -25.98
CA VAL A 21 -2.42 -2.78 -25.92
C VAL A 21 -3.92 -2.52 -25.84
N PHE A 22 -4.76 -3.52 -26.09
CA PHE A 22 -6.20 -3.50 -25.91
C PHE A 22 -6.66 -3.99 -24.55
N ASP A 23 -5.72 -4.27 -23.61
CA ASP A 23 -6.05 -4.62 -22.22
C ASP A 23 -6.72 -3.43 -21.54
N HIS A 24 -7.92 -3.65 -20.97
CA HIS A 24 -8.66 -2.59 -20.28
C HIS A 24 -7.98 -2.10 -19.00
N GLY A 25 -7.10 -2.90 -18.40
CA GLY A 25 -6.21 -2.43 -17.34
C GLY A 25 -5.28 -1.33 -17.82
N LEU A 26 -4.76 -1.43 -19.06
CA LEU A 26 -3.95 -0.38 -19.68
C LEU A 26 -4.81 0.80 -20.17
N LEU A 27 -5.93 0.52 -20.85
CA LEU A 27 -6.75 1.55 -21.48
C LEU A 27 -7.52 2.41 -20.46
N TYR A 28 -8.02 1.81 -19.39
CA TYR A 28 -8.98 2.44 -18.48
C TYR A 28 -8.63 2.29 -16.99
N GLY A 29 -7.56 1.57 -16.65
CA GLY A 29 -7.23 1.23 -15.26
C GLY A 29 -8.19 0.19 -14.68
N ASP A 30 -8.90 -0.60 -15.52
CA ASP A 30 -9.84 -1.63 -15.08
C ASP A 30 -9.09 -2.89 -14.67
N GLY A 31 -8.79 -2.96 -13.39
CA GLY A 31 -8.07 -4.05 -12.75
C GLY A 31 -7.74 -3.71 -11.31
N VAL A 32 -7.19 -4.69 -10.63
CA VAL A 32 -6.81 -4.62 -9.21
C VAL A 32 -5.39 -5.12 -9.00
N PHE A 33 -4.77 -4.73 -7.88
CA PHE A 33 -3.41 -5.18 -7.60
C PHE A 33 -3.13 -5.31 -6.11
N GLU A 34 -2.06 -6.04 -5.81
CA GLU A 34 -1.46 -6.10 -4.48
C GLU A 34 0.04 -5.81 -4.53
N GLY A 35 0.54 -5.35 -3.39
CA GLY A 35 1.95 -5.16 -3.13
C GLY A 35 2.31 -5.84 -1.83
N MET A 36 3.21 -6.83 -1.88
CA MET A 36 3.54 -7.69 -0.75
C MET A 36 5.05 -7.75 -0.54
N ARG A 37 5.48 -7.87 0.70
CA ARG A 37 6.89 -8.06 1.04
C ARG A 37 7.20 -9.54 1.25
N ILE A 38 8.42 -9.88 0.86
CA ILE A 38 9.05 -11.17 1.12
C ILE A 38 10.07 -10.95 2.23
N TYR A 39 10.00 -11.73 3.29
CA TYR A 39 10.97 -11.77 4.38
C TYR A 39 11.41 -13.22 4.58
N SER A 40 12.71 -13.48 4.59
CA SER A 40 13.28 -14.83 4.77
C SER A 40 12.66 -15.90 3.86
N GLY A 41 12.28 -15.51 2.62
CA GLY A 41 11.65 -16.39 1.64
C GLY A 41 10.13 -16.58 1.78
N THR A 42 9.51 -16.00 2.80
CA THR A 42 8.07 -16.08 3.06
C THR A 42 7.37 -14.77 2.72
N VAL A 43 6.20 -14.84 2.09
CA VAL A 43 5.38 -13.66 1.79
C VAL A 43 4.56 -13.28 3.02
N PHE A 44 4.83 -12.10 3.57
CA PHE A 44 4.16 -11.63 4.78
C PHE A 44 2.66 -11.45 4.57
N ARG A 45 1.85 -12.13 5.39
CA ARG A 45 0.38 -12.08 5.37
C ARG A 45 -0.24 -12.30 3.99
N LEU A 46 0.31 -13.25 3.21
CA LEU A 46 -0.14 -13.55 1.85
C LEU A 46 -1.66 -13.75 1.77
N GLN A 47 -2.23 -14.56 2.68
CA GLN A 47 -3.66 -14.85 2.71
C GLN A 47 -4.51 -13.55 2.80
N GLN A 48 -4.18 -12.65 3.70
CA GLN A 48 -4.91 -11.38 3.89
C GLN A 48 -4.79 -10.46 2.65
N HIS A 49 -3.64 -10.46 1.98
CA HIS A 49 -3.46 -9.73 0.73
C HIS A 49 -4.34 -10.31 -0.38
N LEU A 50 -4.40 -11.64 -0.50
CA LEU A 50 -5.24 -12.28 -1.50
C LEU A 50 -6.74 -12.07 -1.21
N GLU A 51 -7.18 -12.18 0.04
CA GLU A 51 -8.56 -11.84 0.43
C GLU A 51 -8.93 -10.43 -0.01
N ARG A 52 -8.09 -9.42 0.27
CA ARG A 52 -8.32 -8.04 -0.16
C ARG A 52 -8.29 -7.88 -1.69
N LEU A 53 -7.46 -8.65 -2.40
CA LEU A 53 -7.47 -8.68 -3.87
C LEU A 53 -8.84 -9.16 -4.40
N TRP A 54 -9.39 -10.24 -3.82
CA TRP A 54 -10.71 -10.76 -4.17
C TRP A 54 -11.83 -9.78 -3.86
N GLU A 55 -11.78 -9.12 -2.70
CA GLU A 55 -12.72 -8.05 -2.34
C GLU A 55 -12.69 -6.90 -3.34
N SER A 56 -11.48 -6.45 -3.69
CA SER A 56 -11.29 -5.39 -4.70
C SER A 56 -11.80 -5.80 -6.08
N ALA A 57 -11.50 -7.02 -6.52
CA ALA A 57 -11.97 -7.57 -7.79
C ALA A 57 -13.51 -7.68 -7.82
N ARG A 58 -14.10 -8.21 -6.74
CA ARG A 58 -15.56 -8.32 -6.60
C ARG A 58 -16.25 -6.97 -6.67
N ALA A 59 -15.65 -5.94 -6.06
CA ALA A 59 -16.23 -4.58 -6.05
C ALA A 59 -16.30 -3.94 -7.44
N ILE A 60 -15.43 -4.35 -8.39
CA ILE A 60 -15.47 -3.91 -9.79
C ILE A 60 -16.05 -4.98 -10.74
N ALA A 61 -16.74 -6.00 -10.21
CA ALA A 61 -17.27 -7.13 -10.97
C ALA A 61 -16.22 -7.80 -11.88
N LEU A 62 -14.98 -7.94 -11.38
CA LEU A 62 -13.88 -8.67 -12.03
C LEU A 62 -13.78 -10.06 -11.43
N THR A 63 -13.90 -11.10 -12.26
CA THR A 63 -13.68 -12.48 -11.84
C THR A 63 -12.21 -12.85 -12.02
N ILE A 64 -11.53 -13.23 -10.94
CA ILE A 64 -10.17 -13.76 -11.01
C ILE A 64 -10.27 -15.20 -11.56
N PRO A 65 -9.49 -15.56 -12.62
CA PRO A 65 -9.71 -16.82 -13.36
C PRO A 65 -9.11 -18.05 -12.69
N MET A 66 -8.88 -18.02 -11.38
CA MET A 66 -8.35 -19.12 -10.58
C MET A 66 -8.83 -19.05 -9.14
N SER A 67 -8.58 -20.10 -8.35
CA SER A 67 -8.89 -20.09 -6.91
C SER A 67 -7.81 -19.33 -6.12
N ILE A 68 -8.14 -18.98 -4.87
CA ILE A 68 -7.20 -18.30 -3.97
C ILE A 68 -6.02 -19.22 -3.60
N GLU A 69 -6.27 -20.51 -3.49
CA GLU A 69 -5.27 -21.53 -3.22
C GLU A 69 -4.29 -21.65 -4.39
N GLN A 70 -4.79 -21.71 -5.61
CA GLN A 70 -3.96 -21.77 -6.81
C GLN A 70 -3.09 -20.49 -6.95
N LEU A 71 -3.65 -19.31 -6.70
CA LEU A 71 -2.88 -18.06 -6.75
C LEU A 71 -1.85 -17.98 -5.61
N THR A 72 -2.14 -18.57 -4.45
CA THR A 72 -1.18 -18.71 -3.34
C THR A 72 0.02 -19.54 -3.78
N ASP A 73 -0.22 -20.67 -4.44
CA ASP A 73 0.83 -21.54 -4.96
C ASP A 73 1.65 -20.83 -6.05
N ASP A 74 1.00 -20.12 -6.96
CA ASP A 74 1.66 -19.38 -8.05
C ASP A 74 2.52 -18.22 -7.52
N VAL A 75 2.07 -17.51 -6.49
CA VAL A 75 2.87 -16.47 -5.82
C VAL A 75 4.11 -17.08 -5.18
N ASN A 76 3.95 -18.15 -4.39
CA ASN A 76 5.07 -18.82 -3.72
C ASN A 76 6.05 -19.45 -4.75
N ALA A 77 5.54 -20.05 -5.82
CA ALA A 77 6.35 -20.58 -6.90
C ALA A 77 7.16 -19.48 -7.61
N THR A 78 6.55 -18.29 -7.80
CA THR A 78 7.23 -17.13 -8.41
C THR A 78 8.36 -16.60 -7.52
N VAL A 79 8.19 -16.57 -6.20
CA VAL A 79 9.25 -16.21 -5.23
C VAL A 79 10.41 -17.19 -5.34
N LYS A 80 10.11 -18.50 -5.36
CA LYS A 80 11.09 -19.59 -5.45
C LYS A 80 11.83 -19.57 -6.79
N GLU A 81 11.11 -19.41 -7.91
CA GLU A 81 11.70 -19.32 -9.27
C GLU A 81 12.72 -18.17 -9.37
N ASN A 82 12.44 -17.06 -8.69
CA ASN A 82 13.33 -15.90 -8.65
C ASN A 82 14.41 -15.98 -7.57
N GLY A 83 14.44 -17.01 -6.73
CA GLY A 83 15.41 -17.20 -5.65
C GLY A 83 15.46 -16.01 -4.70
N LEU A 84 14.28 -15.46 -4.33
CA LEU A 84 14.17 -14.30 -3.46
C LEU A 84 14.00 -14.75 -2.00
N THR A 85 14.92 -14.30 -1.15
CA THR A 85 14.79 -14.37 0.32
C THR A 85 14.22 -13.09 0.89
N ASP A 86 14.54 -11.95 0.28
CA ASP A 86 13.99 -10.64 0.55
C ASP A 86 13.56 -9.97 -0.74
N GLY A 87 12.41 -9.30 -0.73
CA GLY A 87 11.92 -8.66 -1.93
C GLY A 87 10.49 -8.14 -1.82
N TYR A 88 9.96 -7.83 -2.98
CA TYR A 88 8.62 -7.28 -3.12
C TYR A 88 7.91 -7.92 -4.29
N ILE A 89 6.63 -8.18 -4.11
CA ILE A 89 5.74 -8.71 -5.13
C ILE A 89 4.76 -7.63 -5.54
N ARG A 90 4.63 -7.43 -6.85
CA ARG A 90 3.51 -6.75 -7.47
C ARG A 90 2.64 -7.82 -8.15
N LEU A 91 1.49 -8.09 -7.58
CA LEU A 91 0.47 -8.95 -8.14
C LEU A 91 -0.60 -8.07 -8.78
N ILE A 92 -0.93 -8.32 -10.04
CA ILE A 92 -1.91 -7.54 -10.82
C ILE A 92 -2.91 -8.49 -11.43
N VAL A 93 -4.19 -8.11 -11.38
CA VAL A 93 -5.23 -8.75 -12.20
C VAL A 93 -5.91 -7.67 -13.02
N THR A 94 -5.76 -7.74 -14.35
CA THR A 94 -6.46 -6.84 -15.27
C THR A 94 -7.75 -7.45 -15.77
N ARG A 95 -8.63 -6.62 -16.32
CA ARG A 95 -9.84 -7.08 -17.00
C ARG A 95 -9.54 -7.94 -18.24
N GLY A 96 -8.35 -7.80 -18.83
CA GLY A 96 -7.96 -8.40 -20.08
C GLY A 96 -8.31 -7.57 -21.30
N ALA A 97 -7.97 -8.11 -22.47
CA ALA A 97 -8.18 -7.44 -23.74
C ALA A 97 -9.67 -7.46 -24.15
N GLY A 98 -10.11 -6.35 -24.70
CA GLY A 98 -11.48 -6.16 -25.20
C GLY A 98 -11.58 -5.11 -26.28
N PRO A 99 -12.76 -4.89 -26.88
CA PRO A 99 -12.98 -3.81 -27.80
C PRO A 99 -12.89 -2.45 -27.11
N LEU A 100 -12.64 -1.38 -27.87
CA LEU A 100 -12.71 -0.03 -27.35
C LEU A 100 -14.13 0.29 -26.82
N GLY A 101 -14.20 0.92 -25.67
CA GLY A 101 -15.44 1.22 -24.95
C GLY A 101 -15.39 0.75 -23.51
N LEU A 102 -16.41 1.14 -22.71
CA LEU A 102 -16.40 0.95 -21.25
C LEU A 102 -17.16 -0.29 -20.78
N ASP A 103 -17.64 -1.14 -21.68
CA ASP A 103 -18.34 -2.38 -21.30
C ASP A 103 -17.35 -3.45 -20.85
N PRO A 104 -17.23 -3.74 -19.52
CA PRO A 104 -16.24 -4.67 -18.99
C PRO A 104 -16.56 -6.13 -19.33
N PHE A 105 -17.84 -6.42 -19.67
CA PHE A 105 -18.27 -7.80 -19.96
C PHE A 105 -17.93 -8.27 -21.38
N ARG A 106 -17.35 -7.38 -22.19
CA ARG A 106 -16.82 -7.73 -23.51
C ARG A 106 -15.35 -8.12 -23.49
N CYS A 107 -14.69 -8.04 -22.33
CA CYS A 107 -13.35 -8.59 -22.14
C CYS A 107 -13.49 -10.07 -21.69
N VAL A 108 -12.72 -10.95 -22.30
CA VAL A 108 -12.94 -12.40 -22.15
C VAL A 108 -11.88 -13.12 -21.33
N GLU A 109 -10.69 -12.54 -21.16
CA GLU A 109 -9.56 -13.20 -20.50
C GLU A 109 -8.84 -12.26 -19.55
N PRO A 110 -9.23 -12.21 -18.26
CA PRO A 110 -8.47 -11.49 -17.24
C PRO A 110 -7.02 -11.95 -17.22
N GLN A 111 -6.08 -10.99 -17.04
CA GLN A 111 -4.65 -11.32 -16.98
C GLN A 111 -4.19 -11.31 -15.53
N VAL A 112 -3.56 -12.39 -15.09
CA VAL A 112 -2.92 -12.50 -13.77
C VAL A 112 -1.42 -12.39 -13.95
N ILE A 113 -0.82 -11.35 -13.36
CA ILE A 113 0.59 -11.00 -13.53
C ILE A 113 1.25 -10.94 -12.16
N ILE A 114 2.36 -11.67 -11.97
CA ILE A 114 3.15 -11.63 -10.74
C ILE A 114 4.57 -11.21 -11.09
N ILE A 115 4.98 -10.06 -10.55
CA ILE A 115 6.34 -9.54 -10.64
C ILE A 115 6.96 -9.63 -9.26
N ALA A 116 8.02 -10.41 -9.10
CA ALA A 116 8.77 -10.52 -7.85
C ALA A 116 10.20 -10.02 -8.08
N ASP A 117 10.60 -8.96 -7.34
CA ASP A 117 11.91 -8.34 -7.47
C ASP A 117 12.38 -7.74 -6.14
N LYS A 118 13.64 -7.32 -6.09
CA LYS A 118 14.15 -6.53 -4.96
C LYS A 118 13.52 -5.14 -4.97
N ILE A 119 13.26 -4.60 -3.78
CA ILE A 119 12.80 -3.22 -3.61
C ILE A 119 13.68 -2.51 -2.57
N THR A 120 13.95 -1.24 -2.82
CA THR A 120 14.41 -0.29 -1.81
C THR A 120 13.53 0.94 -1.98
N LEU A 121 12.52 1.09 -1.10
CA LEU A 121 11.58 2.19 -1.21
C LEU A 121 12.17 3.47 -0.61
N TYR A 122 12.74 3.35 0.59
CA TYR A 122 13.37 4.47 1.30
C TYR A 122 14.80 4.11 1.70
N PRO A 123 15.75 5.08 1.66
CA PRO A 123 17.07 4.93 2.26
C PRO A 123 16.95 4.62 3.76
N GLU A 124 17.91 3.86 4.31
CA GLU A 124 17.94 3.48 5.73
C GLU A 124 17.91 4.70 6.68
N SER A 125 18.50 5.82 6.26
CA SER A 125 18.48 7.07 7.02
C SER A 125 17.06 7.55 7.35
N HIS A 126 16.08 7.30 6.49
CA HIS A 126 14.70 7.72 6.76
C HIS A 126 14.02 6.93 7.88
N TYR A 127 14.49 5.71 8.17
CA TYR A 127 13.98 4.94 9.31
C TYR A 127 14.59 5.39 10.65
N THR A 128 15.73 6.06 10.62
CA THR A 128 16.42 6.59 11.81
C THR A 128 16.21 8.08 12.03
N GLU A 129 16.10 8.86 10.96
CA GLU A 129 15.93 10.33 11.01
C GLU A 129 14.46 10.76 10.87
N GLY A 130 13.64 9.94 10.21
CA GLY A 130 12.25 10.22 9.91
C GLY A 130 12.01 11.00 8.62
N LEU A 131 10.78 10.93 8.11
CA LEU A 131 10.35 11.60 6.89
C LEU A 131 9.90 13.03 7.16
N LYS A 132 10.04 13.87 6.12
CA LYS A 132 9.34 15.14 6.01
C LYS A 132 8.13 14.96 5.09
N LEU A 133 7.01 15.51 5.51
CA LEU A 133 5.73 15.44 4.82
C LEU A 133 5.24 16.82 4.41
N VAL A 134 4.36 16.86 3.44
CA VAL A 134 3.57 18.04 3.07
C VAL A 134 2.11 17.64 2.94
N THR A 135 1.19 18.56 3.22
CA THR A 135 -0.22 18.36 2.90
C THR A 135 -0.46 18.64 1.43
N ALA A 136 -0.95 17.65 0.68
CA ALA A 136 -1.32 17.82 -0.72
C ALA A 136 -2.58 18.68 -0.88
N SER A 137 -2.65 19.47 -1.96
CA SER A 137 -3.86 20.15 -2.40
C SER A 137 -4.85 19.16 -3.05
N THR A 138 -4.31 18.13 -3.70
CA THR A 138 -5.10 17.02 -4.27
C THR A 138 -5.76 16.24 -3.15
N ILE A 139 -7.08 16.29 -3.08
CA ILE A 139 -7.86 15.51 -2.10
C ILE A 139 -7.92 14.04 -2.49
N ARG A 140 -8.07 13.17 -1.49
CA ARG A 140 -8.27 11.72 -1.69
C ARG A 140 -9.60 11.46 -2.40
N ASN A 141 -9.63 10.44 -3.26
CA ASN A 141 -10.85 10.01 -3.94
C ASN A 141 -12.03 9.94 -2.98
N HIS A 142 -13.16 10.55 -3.39
CA HIS A 142 -14.39 10.44 -2.63
C HIS A 142 -14.87 8.98 -2.64
N PRO A 143 -15.19 8.36 -1.48
CA PRO A 143 -15.58 6.96 -1.41
C PRO A 143 -16.80 6.59 -2.28
N ALA A 144 -17.71 7.55 -2.53
CA ALA A 144 -18.86 7.34 -3.40
C ALA A 144 -18.55 7.52 -4.90
N ALA A 145 -17.37 8.06 -5.27
CA ALA A 145 -16.93 8.15 -6.67
C ALA A 145 -16.07 6.93 -7.06
N LEU A 146 -14.96 6.73 -6.37
CA LEU A 146 -14.10 5.57 -6.50
C LEU A 146 -13.54 5.25 -5.11
N SER A 147 -14.10 4.24 -4.46
CA SER A 147 -13.71 3.92 -3.07
C SER A 147 -12.23 3.57 -2.96
N PRO A 148 -11.45 4.25 -2.09
CA PRO A 148 -10.07 3.90 -1.81
C PRO A 148 -9.86 2.49 -1.24
N ARG A 149 -10.90 1.84 -0.73
CA ARG A 149 -10.87 0.44 -0.30
C ARG A 149 -10.66 -0.53 -1.47
N ILE A 150 -11.04 -0.13 -2.68
CA ILE A 150 -10.76 -0.89 -3.89
C ILE A 150 -9.32 -0.60 -4.30
N LYS A 151 -8.44 -1.58 -4.17
CA LYS A 151 -7.04 -1.44 -4.60
C LYS A 151 -6.94 -1.64 -6.11
N SER A 152 -7.54 -0.69 -6.85
CA SER A 152 -7.64 -0.70 -8.31
C SER A 152 -6.36 -0.16 -8.97
N LEU A 153 -6.23 -0.35 -10.28
CA LEU A 153 -5.14 0.23 -11.08
C LEU A 153 -5.27 1.76 -11.28
N ASN A 154 -6.33 2.39 -10.76
CA ASN A 154 -6.56 3.84 -10.86
C ASN A 154 -5.81 4.61 -9.78
N TYR A 155 -4.50 4.74 -9.91
CA TYR A 155 -3.63 5.40 -8.94
C TYR A 155 -3.27 6.84 -9.29
N LEU A 156 -3.91 7.42 -10.32
CA LEU A 156 -3.57 8.78 -10.76
C LEU A 156 -3.83 9.83 -9.66
N ASN A 157 -4.88 9.69 -8.84
CA ASN A 157 -5.13 10.55 -7.68
C ASN A 157 -3.93 10.56 -6.70
N ASN A 158 -3.40 9.37 -6.39
CA ASN A 158 -2.21 9.23 -5.53
C ASN A 158 -0.95 9.80 -6.20
N ILE A 159 -0.78 9.59 -7.51
CA ILE A 159 0.34 10.13 -8.28
C ILE A 159 0.33 11.66 -8.30
N MET A 160 -0.85 12.28 -8.46
CA MET A 160 -0.97 13.75 -8.43
C MET A 160 -0.53 14.32 -7.08
N ALA A 161 -0.97 13.75 -5.97
CA ALA A 161 -0.52 14.15 -4.64
C ALA A 161 0.98 13.86 -4.43
N LYS A 162 1.49 12.76 -4.98
CA LYS A 162 2.93 12.44 -4.93
C LYS A 162 3.78 13.47 -5.66
N ILE A 163 3.32 13.98 -6.81
CA ILE A 163 3.98 15.05 -7.55
C ILE A 163 4.06 16.32 -6.68
N GLU A 164 2.99 16.68 -5.97
CA GLU A 164 3.00 17.82 -5.04
C GLU A 164 4.05 17.63 -3.94
N GLY A 165 4.10 16.43 -3.34
CA GLY A 165 5.11 16.08 -2.35
C GLY A 165 6.53 16.26 -2.87
N LEU A 166 6.83 15.69 -4.02
CA LEU A 166 8.16 15.78 -4.65
C LEU A 166 8.53 17.23 -5.00
N ASN A 167 7.59 18.02 -5.51
CA ASN A 167 7.82 19.43 -5.81
C ASN A 167 8.09 20.27 -4.55
N ALA A 168 7.55 19.86 -3.39
CA ALA A 168 7.82 20.45 -2.09
C ALA A 168 9.12 19.92 -1.43
N GLY A 169 9.87 19.04 -2.09
CA GLY A 169 11.08 18.41 -1.54
C GLY A 169 10.76 17.33 -0.47
N CYS A 170 9.53 16.84 -0.43
CA CYS A 170 9.08 15.79 0.47
C CYS A 170 8.89 14.48 -0.29
N ILE A 171 9.25 13.36 0.34
CA ILE A 171 9.10 12.03 -0.30
C ILE A 171 7.64 11.58 -0.25
N GLU A 172 6.88 12.00 0.77
CA GLU A 172 5.46 11.67 0.94
C GLU A 172 4.60 12.90 1.15
N ALA A 173 3.31 12.78 0.79
CA ALA A 173 2.31 13.80 1.00
C ALA A 173 1.06 13.22 1.69
N VAL A 174 0.54 13.97 2.66
CA VAL A 174 -0.72 13.68 3.35
C VAL A 174 -1.87 14.15 2.49
N MET A 175 -2.83 13.28 2.24
CA MET A 175 -4.05 13.58 1.50
C MET A 175 -5.22 13.75 2.47
N LEU A 176 -5.99 14.82 2.28
CA LEU A 176 -7.23 15.07 2.99
C LEU A 176 -8.42 14.53 2.19
N ASN A 177 -9.48 14.17 2.89
CA ASN A 177 -10.75 13.85 2.25
C ASN A 177 -11.57 15.13 1.94
N HIS A 178 -12.75 14.95 1.36
CA HIS A 178 -13.68 16.05 0.98
C HIS A 178 -14.22 16.86 2.18
N LYS A 179 -14.08 16.36 3.42
CA LYS A 179 -14.44 17.07 4.64
C LYS A 179 -13.27 17.85 5.25
N GLY A 180 -12.08 17.77 4.65
CA GLY A 180 -10.85 18.34 5.21
C GLY A 180 -10.22 17.49 6.32
N GLU A 181 -10.69 16.27 6.52
CA GLU A 181 -10.11 15.31 7.45
C GLU A 181 -8.93 14.59 6.80
N VAL A 182 -7.96 14.17 7.60
CA VAL A 182 -6.83 13.36 7.16
C VAL A 182 -7.34 11.99 6.71
N ALA A 183 -6.99 11.59 5.49
CA ALA A 183 -7.24 10.25 4.99
C ALA A 183 -5.99 9.38 5.17
N GLU A 184 -5.05 9.46 4.27
CA GLU A 184 -3.82 8.67 4.24
C GLU A 184 -2.73 9.44 3.48
N CYS A 185 -1.54 8.87 3.34
CA CYS A 185 -0.52 9.40 2.44
C CYS A 185 -0.67 8.82 1.02
N THR A 186 0.26 9.15 0.11
CA THR A 186 0.13 8.73 -1.30
C THR A 186 0.23 7.22 -1.50
N GLY A 187 0.94 6.51 -0.62
CA GLY A 187 1.10 5.05 -0.68
C GLY A 187 0.97 4.35 0.68
N ASP A 188 0.76 5.10 1.76
CA ASP A 188 0.87 4.63 3.13
C ASP A 188 -0.27 5.14 4.00
N ASN A 189 -0.66 4.37 5.02
CA ASN A 189 -1.54 4.85 6.07
C ASN A 189 -0.76 5.71 7.08
N ILE A 190 -1.45 6.58 7.81
CA ILE A 190 -0.85 7.50 8.78
C ILE A 190 -1.33 7.20 10.20
N PHE A 191 -0.41 7.32 11.15
CA PHE A 191 -0.66 7.19 12.58
C PHE A 191 -0.09 8.38 13.33
N LEU A 192 -0.79 8.79 14.38
CA LEU A 192 -0.35 9.82 15.33
C LEU A 192 -0.30 9.26 16.74
N VAL A 193 0.64 9.74 17.54
CA VAL A 193 0.65 9.52 18.99
C VAL A 193 0.46 10.85 19.68
N LYS A 194 -0.48 10.90 20.59
CA LYS A 194 -0.71 12.06 21.47
C LYS A 194 -1.01 11.59 22.90
N ASN A 195 -0.24 12.08 23.87
CA ASN A 195 -0.37 11.69 25.28
C ASN A 195 -0.39 10.15 25.48
N GLY A 196 0.43 9.42 24.71
CA GLY A 196 0.52 7.96 24.78
C GLY A 196 -0.60 7.18 24.06
N VAL A 197 -1.59 7.87 23.47
CA VAL A 197 -2.67 7.26 22.68
C VAL A 197 -2.28 7.23 21.21
N LEU A 198 -2.36 6.05 20.60
CA LEU A 198 -2.15 5.83 19.17
C LEU A 198 -3.45 6.06 18.41
N THR A 199 -3.43 6.93 17.42
CA THR A 199 -4.61 7.29 16.62
C THR A 199 -4.33 7.13 15.13
N THR A 200 -5.33 6.64 14.37
CA THR A 200 -5.27 6.54 12.91
C THR A 200 -6.65 6.87 12.33
N PRO A 201 -6.75 7.37 11.09
CA PRO A 201 -8.03 7.60 10.44
C PRO A 201 -8.86 6.32 10.34
N PRO A 202 -10.19 6.42 10.52
CA PRO A 202 -11.10 5.30 10.32
C PRO A 202 -11.26 4.99 8.83
N ILE A 203 -11.81 3.82 8.50
CA ILE A 203 -11.95 3.36 7.11
C ILE A 203 -12.83 4.31 6.29
N ASP A 204 -13.86 4.89 6.89
CA ASP A 204 -14.79 5.84 6.25
C ASP A 204 -14.18 7.23 5.99
N ALA A 205 -12.99 7.52 6.51
CA ALA A 205 -12.21 8.69 6.11
C ALA A 205 -11.78 8.65 4.63
N GLY A 206 -11.92 7.50 3.95
CA GLY A 206 -11.52 7.30 2.56
C GLY A 206 -10.08 6.80 2.43
N ILE A 207 -9.73 5.85 3.24
CA ILE A 207 -8.41 5.18 3.23
C ILE A 207 -8.48 3.80 2.58
N LEU A 208 -7.32 3.29 2.16
CA LEU A 208 -7.14 1.86 1.98
C LEU A 208 -6.96 1.19 3.35
N GLU A 209 -7.67 0.10 3.58
CA GLU A 209 -7.46 -0.73 4.77
C GLU A 209 -6.15 -1.50 4.66
N GLY A 210 -5.07 -0.93 5.19
CA GLY A 210 -3.72 -1.44 5.03
C GLY A 210 -3.44 -2.70 5.84
N ILE A 211 -2.83 -3.73 5.23
CA ILE A 211 -2.42 -4.95 5.94
C ILE A 211 -1.35 -4.63 6.99
N THR A 212 -0.39 -3.77 6.67
CA THR A 212 0.61 -3.29 7.64
C THR A 212 -0.03 -2.42 8.72
N ARG A 213 -1.02 -1.56 8.37
CA ARG A 213 -1.81 -0.79 9.33
C ARG A 213 -2.47 -1.72 10.36
N ASN A 214 -3.15 -2.77 9.91
CA ASN A 214 -3.83 -3.71 10.80
C ASN A 214 -2.83 -4.47 11.68
N ALA A 215 -1.68 -4.89 11.13
CA ALA A 215 -0.60 -5.50 11.92
C ALA A 215 -0.09 -4.57 13.03
N VAL A 216 0.07 -3.29 12.75
CA VAL A 216 0.52 -2.30 13.74
C VAL A 216 -0.52 -2.08 14.84
N LEU A 217 -1.82 -2.05 14.50
CA LEU A 217 -2.89 -1.98 15.50
C LEU A 217 -2.88 -3.21 16.44
N GLU A 218 -2.71 -4.42 15.88
CA GLU A 218 -2.56 -5.65 16.67
C GLU A 218 -1.34 -5.59 17.61
N LEU A 219 -0.19 -5.12 17.10
CA LEU A 219 1.02 -4.96 17.89
C LEU A 219 0.87 -3.90 19.00
N ALA A 220 0.18 -2.81 18.71
CA ALA A 220 -0.09 -1.76 19.69
C ALA A 220 -0.95 -2.29 20.84
N VAL A 221 -2.04 -3.01 20.52
CA VAL A 221 -2.89 -3.66 21.53
C VAL A 221 -2.09 -4.66 22.37
N ALA A 222 -1.28 -5.52 21.73
CA ALA A 222 -0.41 -6.47 22.44
C ALA A 222 0.64 -5.80 23.33
N ALA A 223 1.06 -4.59 22.97
CA ALA A 223 2.00 -3.76 23.75
C ALA A 223 1.33 -2.93 24.86
N GLY A 224 0.00 -3.02 25.04
CA GLY A 224 -0.77 -2.24 26.01
C GLY A 224 -0.90 -0.75 25.66
N ILE A 225 -0.76 -0.39 24.38
CA ILE A 225 -0.92 0.97 23.90
C ILE A 225 -2.40 1.19 23.56
N GLU A 226 -3.02 2.21 24.14
CA GLU A 226 -4.39 2.59 23.78
C GLU A 226 -4.45 3.02 22.32
N THR A 227 -5.38 2.44 21.55
CA THR A 227 -5.55 2.70 20.11
C THR A 227 -6.94 3.28 19.84
N ARG A 228 -7.01 4.24 18.90
CA ARG A 228 -8.27 4.85 18.44
C ARG A 228 -8.29 4.98 16.92
N GLU A 229 -9.39 4.56 16.31
CA GLU A 229 -9.72 4.86 14.93
C GLU A 229 -10.74 6.02 14.94
N THR A 230 -10.29 7.23 14.62
CA THR A 230 -11.14 8.44 14.72
C THR A 230 -10.75 9.46 13.65
N PRO A 231 -11.70 10.27 13.17
CA PRO A 231 -11.39 11.40 12.28
C PRO A 231 -10.31 12.30 12.87
N MET A 232 -9.38 12.72 12.04
CA MET A 232 -8.27 13.60 12.39
C MET A 232 -8.19 14.73 11.37
N THR A 233 -7.67 15.86 11.78
CA THR A 233 -7.43 17.02 10.94
C THR A 233 -5.92 17.32 10.85
N ARG A 234 -5.52 18.28 10.03
CA ARG A 234 -4.12 18.76 10.02
C ARG A 234 -3.69 19.31 11.38
N HIS A 235 -4.63 19.91 12.15
CA HIS A 235 -4.33 20.39 13.50
C HIS A 235 -3.79 19.25 14.37
N ASP A 236 -4.44 18.07 14.32
CA ASP A 236 -4.04 16.92 15.13
C ASP A 236 -2.62 16.45 14.78
N ILE A 237 -2.22 16.51 13.49
CA ILE A 237 -0.84 16.20 13.10
C ILE A 237 0.14 17.26 13.64
N TYR A 238 -0.21 18.55 13.56
CA TYR A 238 0.67 19.64 13.99
C TYR A 238 0.96 19.64 15.51
N VAL A 239 0.04 19.11 16.32
CA VAL A 239 0.16 19.05 17.77
C VAL A 239 0.47 17.64 18.30
N ALA A 240 0.65 16.66 17.42
CA ALA A 240 1.02 15.30 17.79
C ALA A 240 2.40 15.25 18.46
N ASP A 241 2.58 14.29 19.35
CA ASP A 241 3.89 14.01 19.96
C ASP A 241 4.76 13.18 19.02
N GLU A 242 4.13 12.23 18.25
CA GLU A 242 4.78 11.39 17.24
C GLU A 242 3.87 11.20 16.03
N CYS A 243 4.48 10.93 14.88
CA CYS A 243 3.80 10.49 13.67
C CYS A 243 4.63 9.42 12.97
N PHE A 244 3.96 8.46 12.35
CA PHE A 244 4.59 7.49 11.48
C PHE A 244 3.63 7.02 10.40
N LEU A 245 4.20 6.45 9.35
CA LEU A 245 3.46 5.88 8.23
C LEU A 245 3.62 4.37 8.19
N THR A 246 2.64 3.69 7.56
CA THR A 246 2.68 2.24 7.38
C THR A 246 2.27 1.83 5.99
N GLY A 247 3.05 0.95 5.38
CA GLY A 247 2.77 0.36 4.07
C GLY A 247 3.56 -0.93 3.87
N SER A 248 3.11 -1.80 2.96
CA SER A 248 3.81 -3.06 2.71
C SER A 248 5.27 -2.86 2.29
N ALA A 249 5.57 -1.81 1.53
CA ALA A 249 6.93 -1.49 1.12
C ALA A 249 7.66 -0.59 2.14
N ALA A 250 6.93 0.32 2.79
CA ALA A 250 7.48 1.28 3.76
C ALA A 250 7.66 0.67 5.17
N GLU A 251 6.98 -0.46 5.47
CA GLU A 251 6.93 -1.04 6.81
C GLU A 251 6.34 -0.05 7.83
N VAL A 252 7.07 0.26 8.89
CA VAL A 252 6.74 1.32 9.86
C VAL A 252 7.84 2.37 9.75
N ILE A 253 7.52 3.56 9.22
CA ILE A 253 8.51 4.60 8.99
C ILE A 253 8.12 5.88 9.73
N PRO A 254 9.01 6.47 10.56
CA PRO A 254 8.72 7.70 11.27
C PRO A 254 8.50 8.89 10.34
N ALA A 255 7.62 9.81 10.73
CA ALA A 255 7.48 11.14 10.13
C ALA A 255 7.67 12.20 11.21
N VAL A 256 8.60 13.13 10.98
CA VAL A 256 9.10 14.05 12.01
C VAL A 256 8.80 15.51 11.70
N GLN A 257 8.32 15.78 10.48
CA GLN A 257 7.98 17.14 10.05
C GLN A 257 6.82 17.09 9.06
N ILE A 258 5.93 18.08 9.11
CA ILE A 258 4.86 18.31 8.15
C ILE A 258 4.68 19.80 7.90
N ASP A 259 4.53 20.22 6.64
CA ASP A 259 4.31 21.63 6.24
C ASP A 259 5.31 22.59 6.92
N ASN A 260 6.59 22.20 6.97
CA ASN A 260 7.71 22.90 7.64
C ASN A 260 7.53 23.06 9.17
N ARG A 261 6.69 22.27 9.83
CA ARG A 261 6.53 22.22 11.29
C ARG A 261 7.06 20.90 11.81
N ASN A 262 7.87 20.92 12.85
CA ASN A 262 8.26 19.70 13.55
C ASN A 262 7.06 19.06 14.22
N ILE A 263 6.98 17.74 14.17
CA ILE A 263 6.08 16.91 14.95
C ILE A 263 6.84 16.54 16.22
N GLY A 264 6.25 16.80 17.38
CA GLY A 264 6.96 16.64 18.66
C GLY A 264 8.25 17.47 18.70
N ASP A 265 9.35 16.82 18.99
CA ASP A 265 10.69 17.42 19.03
C ASP A 265 11.43 17.34 17.66
N GLY A 266 10.77 16.85 16.62
CA GLY A 266 11.34 16.66 15.29
C GLY A 266 12.20 15.42 15.14
N LYS A 267 11.97 14.41 16.00
CA LYS A 267 12.66 13.11 15.99
C LYS A 267 11.66 11.96 16.07
N PRO A 268 12.06 10.74 15.66
CA PRO A 268 11.25 9.54 15.90
C PRO A 268 10.98 9.31 17.38
N GLY A 269 9.70 9.22 17.75
CA GLY A 269 9.31 9.07 19.15
C GLY A 269 9.33 7.62 19.66
N PRO A 270 9.26 7.43 20.99
CA PRO A 270 9.45 6.13 21.61
C PRO A 270 8.36 5.10 21.25
N VAL A 271 7.12 5.51 21.06
CA VAL A 271 6.04 4.58 20.64
C VAL A 271 6.27 4.11 19.22
N THR A 272 6.62 5.02 18.32
CA THR A 272 6.97 4.71 16.93
C THR A 272 8.13 3.70 16.85
N LEU A 273 9.21 3.94 17.60
CA LEU A 273 10.37 3.07 17.63
C LEU A 273 10.03 1.68 18.21
N LYS A 274 9.22 1.62 19.28
CA LYS A 274 8.73 0.38 19.86
C LYS A 274 7.92 -0.44 18.88
N LEU A 275 6.99 0.19 18.15
CA LEU A 275 6.15 -0.49 17.15
C LEU A 275 6.95 -0.91 15.92
N ASN A 276 7.93 -0.11 15.48
CA ASN A 276 8.85 -0.49 14.40
C ASN A 276 9.64 -1.74 14.78
N GLU A 277 10.23 -1.77 15.99
CA GLU A 277 10.97 -2.94 16.47
C GLU A 277 10.06 -4.19 16.58
N ALA A 278 8.85 -4.02 17.12
CA ALA A 278 7.88 -5.11 17.21
C ALA A 278 7.47 -5.64 15.82
N PHE A 279 7.26 -4.75 14.85
CA PHE A 279 6.97 -5.13 13.47
C PHE A 279 8.13 -5.88 12.83
N ARG A 280 9.35 -5.40 12.98
CA ARG A 280 10.56 -6.11 12.48
C ARG A 280 10.70 -7.52 13.08
N LYS A 281 10.40 -7.69 14.36
CA LYS A 281 10.38 -9.02 14.99
C LYS A 281 9.28 -9.91 14.38
N LEU A 282 8.09 -9.36 14.19
CA LEU A 282 6.94 -10.09 13.61
C LEU A 282 7.25 -10.65 12.22
N VAL A 283 7.84 -9.83 11.33
CA VAL A 283 8.10 -10.23 9.93
C VAL A 283 9.25 -11.24 9.78
N HIS A 284 10.12 -11.37 10.80
CA HIS A 284 11.18 -12.37 10.80
C HIS A 284 10.83 -13.64 11.58
N GLN A 285 9.66 -13.70 12.23
CA GLN A 285 9.15 -14.87 12.95
C GLN A 285 8.07 -15.62 12.14
N SER A 286 7.57 -15.04 11.07
CA SER A 286 6.51 -15.59 10.20
C SER A 286 7.02 -16.45 9.07
#